data_b878b1d1c64c699f7b44168e3ea8dbd7
#
_entry.id   b878b1d1c64c699f7b44168e3ea8dbd7
#
_cell.length_a   1.000
_cell.length_b   1.000
_cell.length_c   1.000
_cell.angle_alpha   90.00
_cell.angle_beta   90.00
_cell.angle_gamma   90.00
#
_symmetry.space_group_name_H-M   'P 1'
#
loop_
_entity.id
_entity.type
_entity.pdbx_description
1 polymer ?
#
loop_
_entity_poly.entity_id
_entity_poly.type
_entity_poly.pdbx_seq_one_letter_code
_entity_poly.pdbx_strand_id
1 'polypeptide(L)'
;MQRTIALEGCLNFRDLGGYPTADGGQVRWRQMFRSDALHALTSADVARLRDEIGLATVIDLRSGAELRADGEGPLQRAAIVHYHVPLFDGESIRSEEHATIESGFAPRTHARMITLADRYWLLAEYAKAKIARVLTTLAASEGPAVYHCAAGKDRTGVISAVILGVLGVPDAMIVADYIATKERLEAIIERLMANKSYETVLSNLPPDTLHAEADTMVAFLERIRAEYGDMRTYAQGAGVTPEALESLVVRLVEPT
;
A
#
# COMPACT_ATOMS: atom_id res chain seq x y z
N MET A 1 -17.70 4.99 12.99
CA MET A 1 -17.09 5.97 12.05
C MET A 1 -17.13 5.41 10.64
N GLN A 2 -17.15 6.26 9.61
CA GLN A 2 -17.08 5.83 8.21
C GLN A 2 -15.62 5.74 7.79
N ARG A 3 -15.22 4.60 7.19
CA ARG A 3 -13.84 4.32 6.80
C ARG A 3 -13.42 5.12 5.56
N THR A 4 -14.26 5.12 4.53
CA THR A 4 -14.00 5.84 3.28
C THR A 4 -14.17 7.35 3.48
N ILE A 5 -13.19 8.11 3.02
CA ILE A 5 -13.20 9.58 3.03
C ILE A 5 -13.27 10.03 1.58
N ALA A 6 -14.42 10.59 1.19
CA ALA A 6 -14.63 11.06 -0.17
C ALA A 6 -13.78 12.32 -0.42
N LEU A 7 -12.88 12.26 -1.39
CA LEU A 7 -12.09 13.37 -1.91
C LEU A 7 -12.36 13.51 -3.41
N GLU A 8 -12.15 14.68 -3.97
CA GLU A 8 -12.38 14.95 -5.39
C GLU A 8 -11.23 14.41 -6.24
N GLY A 9 -10.00 14.59 -5.77
CA GLY A 9 -8.77 14.29 -6.51
C GLY A 9 -8.23 12.87 -6.30
N CYS A 10 -8.80 12.06 -5.43
CA CYS A 10 -8.46 10.64 -5.31
C CYS A 10 -9.69 9.80 -4.95
N LEU A 11 -9.65 8.53 -5.30
CA LEU A 11 -10.84 7.66 -5.31
C LEU A 11 -10.81 6.59 -4.21
N ASN A 12 -9.63 6.25 -3.70
CA ASN A 12 -9.42 5.11 -2.81
C ASN A 12 -8.89 5.50 -1.42
N PHE A 13 -9.13 6.76 -1.01
CA PHE A 13 -8.69 7.26 0.29
C PHE A 13 -9.56 6.72 1.42
N ARG A 14 -8.92 6.02 2.37
CA ARG A 14 -9.63 5.45 3.52
C ARG A 14 -8.75 5.30 4.75
N ASP A 15 -9.42 5.34 5.89
CA ASP A 15 -8.88 5.08 7.22
C ASP A 15 -8.71 3.57 7.47
N LEU A 16 -7.62 3.16 8.06
CA LEU A 16 -7.38 1.79 8.50
C LEU A 16 -7.72 1.56 9.99
N GLY A 17 -8.25 2.55 10.66
CA GLY A 17 -8.73 2.43 12.03
C GLY A 17 -9.95 1.52 12.18
N GLY A 18 -10.26 1.11 13.39
CA GLY A 18 -11.45 0.34 13.73
C GLY A 18 -11.41 -1.16 13.45
N TYR A 19 -10.27 -1.71 12.99
CA TYR A 19 -10.10 -3.16 12.91
C TYR A 19 -9.75 -3.72 14.30
N PRO A 20 -10.43 -4.81 14.74
CA PRO A 20 -10.06 -5.48 15.99
C PRO A 20 -8.68 -6.14 15.85
N THR A 21 -7.97 -6.25 16.96
CA THR A 21 -6.73 -7.04 17.05
C THR A 21 -6.97 -8.34 17.82
N ALA A 22 -6.13 -9.34 17.59
CA ALA A 22 -6.25 -10.64 18.26
C ALA A 22 -6.10 -10.54 19.80
N ASP A 23 -5.40 -9.51 20.27
CA ASP A 23 -5.17 -9.28 21.71
C ASP A 23 -6.30 -8.46 22.38
N GLY A 24 -7.43 -8.27 21.69
CA GLY A 24 -8.60 -7.58 22.22
C GLY A 24 -8.55 -6.05 22.12
N GLY A 25 -7.55 -5.51 21.41
CA GLY A 25 -7.48 -4.07 21.08
C GLY A 25 -8.18 -3.74 19.77
N GLN A 26 -8.06 -2.49 19.38
CA GLN A 26 -8.56 -1.97 18.10
C GLN A 26 -7.54 -1.04 17.47
N VAL A 27 -7.40 -1.09 16.13
CA VAL A 27 -6.60 -0.10 15.39
C VAL A 27 -7.23 1.28 15.56
N ARG A 28 -6.44 2.27 16.00
CA ARG A 28 -6.91 3.64 16.26
C ARG A 28 -7.43 4.28 14.99
N TRP A 29 -8.58 4.91 15.08
CA TRP A 29 -9.14 5.72 14.01
C TRP A 29 -8.30 6.98 13.76
N ARG A 30 -8.28 7.42 12.50
CA ARG A 30 -7.69 8.69 12.06
C ARG A 30 -6.17 8.80 12.31
N GLN A 31 -5.47 7.68 12.39
CA GLN A 31 -4.02 7.64 12.56
C GLN A 31 -3.30 7.15 11.31
N MET A 32 -3.94 6.27 10.55
CA MET A 32 -3.31 5.64 9.39
C MET A 32 -4.30 5.51 8.24
N PHE A 33 -3.90 6.04 7.10
CA PHE A 33 -4.71 6.05 5.88
C PHE A 33 -3.96 5.38 4.73
N ARG A 34 -4.74 4.84 3.81
CA ARG A 34 -4.24 4.38 2.51
C ARG A 34 -4.99 5.04 1.38
N SER A 35 -4.33 5.17 0.20
CA SER A 35 -4.94 5.83 -0.95
C SER A 35 -4.37 5.31 -2.28
N ASP A 36 -5.03 5.67 -3.37
CA ASP A 36 -4.47 5.83 -4.69
C ASP A 36 -3.67 7.14 -4.80
N ALA A 37 -3.17 7.47 -5.98
CA ALA A 37 -2.27 8.61 -6.17
C ALA A 37 -2.90 9.95 -5.76
N LEU A 38 -2.10 10.76 -5.06
CA LEU A 38 -2.52 12.04 -4.46
C LEU A 38 -2.15 13.27 -5.31
N HIS A 39 -1.60 13.06 -6.52
CA HIS A 39 -1.13 14.17 -7.38
C HIS A 39 -2.26 15.06 -7.92
N ALA A 40 -3.48 14.53 -8.03
CA ALA A 40 -4.65 15.23 -8.57
C ALA A 40 -5.57 15.85 -7.51
N LEU A 41 -5.14 15.90 -6.24
CA LEU A 41 -5.95 16.50 -5.16
C LEU A 41 -6.28 17.96 -5.46
N THR A 42 -7.51 18.35 -5.13
CA THR A 42 -7.96 19.75 -5.22
C THR A 42 -7.49 20.56 -4.01
N SER A 43 -7.62 21.88 -4.08
CA SER A 43 -7.33 22.75 -2.93
C SER A 43 -8.26 22.46 -1.74
N ALA A 44 -9.51 22.05 -2.01
CA ALA A 44 -10.46 21.64 -0.97
C ALA A 44 -10.01 20.33 -0.29
N ASP A 45 -9.55 19.35 -1.08
CA ASP A 45 -9.00 18.11 -0.53
C ASP A 45 -7.77 18.37 0.35
N VAL A 46 -6.87 19.23 -0.11
CA VAL A 46 -5.67 19.62 0.67
C VAL A 46 -6.04 20.26 1.99
N ALA A 47 -6.99 21.20 1.97
CA ALA A 47 -7.48 21.83 3.21
C ALA A 47 -8.09 20.79 4.15
N ARG A 48 -8.90 19.88 3.64
CA ARG A 48 -9.52 18.81 4.42
C ARG A 48 -8.49 17.86 5.05
N LEU A 49 -7.50 17.43 4.27
CA LEU A 49 -6.44 16.54 4.76
C LEU A 49 -5.57 17.22 5.82
N ARG A 50 -5.22 18.49 5.61
CA ARG A 50 -4.40 19.27 6.52
C ARG A 50 -5.17 19.68 7.79
N ASP A 51 -6.35 20.29 7.63
CA ASP A 51 -7.01 21.01 8.72
C ASP A 51 -8.02 20.14 9.50
N GLU A 52 -8.73 19.20 8.81
CA GLU A 52 -9.72 18.36 9.48
C GLU A 52 -9.11 17.00 9.91
N ILE A 53 -8.21 16.44 9.11
CA ILE A 53 -7.55 15.15 9.41
C ILE A 53 -6.28 15.38 10.22
N GLY A 54 -5.60 16.51 10.02
CA GLY A 54 -4.31 16.80 10.64
C GLY A 54 -3.19 15.94 10.05
N LEU A 55 -3.27 15.63 8.73
CA LEU A 55 -2.30 14.78 8.06
C LEU A 55 -0.88 15.34 8.24
N ALA A 56 0.00 14.53 8.82
CA ALA A 56 1.37 14.92 9.14
C ALA A 56 2.41 14.26 8.20
N THR A 57 2.10 13.08 7.65
CA THR A 57 3.05 12.29 6.87
C THR A 57 2.41 11.71 5.62
N VAL A 58 3.11 11.82 4.50
CA VAL A 58 2.80 11.14 3.23
C VAL A 58 3.96 10.22 2.86
N ILE A 59 3.65 8.96 2.53
CA ILE A 59 4.61 7.98 2.02
C ILE A 59 4.19 7.57 0.61
N ASP A 60 4.93 8.03 -0.39
CA ASP A 60 4.71 7.71 -1.80
C ASP A 60 5.48 6.44 -2.18
N LEU A 61 4.74 5.38 -2.54
CA LEU A 61 5.28 4.07 -2.95
C LEU A 61 5.48 3.95 -4.46
N ARG A 62 5.18 4.99 -5.24
CA ARG A 62 5.30 4.99 -6.70
C ARG A 62 6.76 4.93 -7.11
N SER A 63 7.01 4.38 -8.29
CA SER A 63 8.34 4.43 -8.90
C SER A 63 8.77 5.86 -9.23
N GLY A 64 10.06 6.08 -9.39
CA GLY A 64 10.57 7.37 -9.84
C GLY A 64 10.04 7.79 -11.23
N ALA A 65 9.71 6.83 -12.11
CA ALA A 65 9.11 7.10 -13.41
C ALA A 65 7.67 7.61 -13.27
N GLU A 66 6.84 6.95 -12.43
CA GLU A 66 5.48 7.40 -12.13
C GLU A 66 5.49 8.80 -11.49
N LEU A 67 6.40 9.02 -10.53
CA LEU A 67 6.52 10.31 -9.86
C LEU A 67 6.92 11.44 -10.82
N ARG A 68 7.83 11.17 -11.77
CA ARG A 68 8.21 12.17 -12.80
C ARG A 68 7.07 12.44 -13.78
N ALA A 69 6.26 11.44 -14.11
CA ALA A 69 5.17 11.57 -15.06
C ALA A 69 3.98 12.35 -14.49
N ASP A 70 3.61 12.06 -13.25
CA ASP A 70 2.39 12.59 -12.61
C ASP A 70 2.67 13.78 -11.67
N GLY A 71 3.92 13.91 -11.21
CA GLY A 71 4.33 14.87 -10.17
C GLY A 71 3.97 14.42 -8.76
N GLU A 72 4.43 15.21 -7.79
CA GLU A 72 4.25 14.95 -6.35
C GLU A 72 2.86 15.35 -5.85
N GLY A 73 2.25 16.33 -6.52
CA GLY A 73 0.94 16.85 -6.16
C GLY A 73 0.95 18.01 -5.16
N PRO A 74 -0.23 18.54 -4.83
CA PRO A 74 -0.36 19.80 -4.10
C PRO A 74 0.00 19.71 -2.61
N LEU A 75 0.00 18.51 -2.00
CA LEU A 75 0.38 18.31 -0.60
C LEU A 75 1.84 18.69 -0.31
N GLN A 76 2.72 18.69 -1.30
CA GLN A 76 4.11 19.16 -1.15
C GLN A 76 4.24 20.61 -0.68
N ARG A 77 3.20 21.42 -0.92
CA ARG A 77 3.16 22.83 -0.50
C ARG A 77 2.54 23.02 0.88
N ALA A 78 2.03 21.96 1.49
CA ALA A 78 1.52 21.94 2.84
C ALA A 78 2.66 21.63 3.83
N ALA A 79 2.48 21.97 5.11
CA ALA A 79 3.43 21.62 6.17
C ALA A 79 3.29 20.14 6.56
N ILE A 80 3.51 19.24 5.61
CA ILE A 80 3.38 17.79 5.73
C ILE A 80 4.71 17.18 5.33
N VAL A 81 5.20 16.19 6.08
CA VAL A 81 6.45 15.50 5.77
C VAL A 81 6.21 14.48 4.68
N HIS A 82 7.06 14.49 3.65
CA HIS A 82 6.95 13.59 2.50
C HIS A 82 8.13 12.62 2.45
N TYR A 83 7.82 11.35 2.31
CA TYR A 83 8.80 10.28 2.07
C TYR A 83 8.50 9.62 0.72
N HIS A 84 9.47 9.61 -0.18
CA HIS A 84 9.43 8.79 -1.37
C HIS A 84 10.13 7.46 -1.07
N VAL A 85 9.36 6.38 -1.07
CA VAL A 85 9.82 5.01 -0.79
C VAL A 85 9.33 4.10 -1.92
N PRO A 86 9.92 4.21 -3.11
CA PRO A 86 9.50 3.40 -4.26
C PRO A 86 9.73 1.92 -3.96
N LEU A 87 8.67 1.12 -3.96
CA LEU A 87 8.81 -0.33 -3.75
C LEU A 87 9.48 -1.01 -4.93
N PHE A 88 9.38 -0.40 -6.12
CA PHE A 88 10.14 -0.76 -7.32
C PHE A 88 10.93 0.43 -7.83
N ASP A 89 12.20 0.23 -8.12
CA ASP A 89 13.04 1.17 -8.84
C ASP A 89 13.50 0.52 -10.14
N GLY A 90 13.17 1.12 -11.28
CA GLY A 90 13.56 0.63 -12.60
C GLY A 90 15.08 0.57 -12.83
N GLU A 91 15.89 1.16 -11.95
CA GLU A 91 17.34 1.08 -11.99
C GLU A 91 17.93 -0.14 -11.26
N SER A 92 17.19 -0.70 -10.31
CA SER A 92 17.62 -1.89 -9.54
C SER A 92 17.44 -3.20 -10.30
N ILE A 93 16.85 -3.19 -11.49
CA ILE A 93 16.31 -4.36 -12.15
C ILE A 93 17.06 -4.65 -13.42
N ARG A 94 18.23 -5.26 -13.28
CA ARG A 94 19.00 -5.82 -14.39
C ARG A 94 18.92 -7.35 -14.51
N SER A 95 18.02 -8.01 -13.80
CA SER A 95 17.76 -9.44 -13.95
C SER A 95 16.40 -9.67 -14.62
N GLU A 96 16.28 -10.74 -15.41
CA GLU A 96 15.05 -11.13 -16.09
C GLU A 96 13.88 -11.36 -15.12
N GLU A 97 14.17 -11.81 -13.89
CA GLU A 97 13.19 -12.01 -12.82
C GLU A 97 12.56 -10.69 -12.35
N HIS A 98 13.31 -9.62 -12.30
CA HIS A 98 12.83 -8.31 -11.91
C HIS A 98 12.01 -7.62 -13.00
N ALA A 99 12.41 -7.76 -14.27
CA ALA A 99 11.63 -7.24 -15.40
C ALA A 99 10.21 -7.81 -15.40
N THR A 100 10.04 -9.05 -14.91
CA THR A 100 8.75 -9.70 -14.71
C THR A 100 7.88 -9.00 -13.66
N ILE A 101 8.49 -8.47 -12.58
CA ILE A 101 7.77 -7.76 -11.51
C ILE A 101 7.32 -6.38 -11.98
N GLU A 102 8.15 -5.63 -12.71
CA GLU A 102 7.84 -4.28 -13.17
C GLU A 102 6.88 -4.23 -14.35
N SER A 103 7.09 -5.09 -15.34
CA SER A 103 6.29 -5.11 -16.57
C SER A 103 4.97 -5.83 -16.42
N GLY A 104 4.80 -6.59 -15.34
CA GLY A 104 3.68 -7.51 -15.23
C GLY A 104 3.74 -8.67 -16.23
N PHE A 105 4.83 -8.80 -17.00
CA PHE A 105 5.04 -9.80 -18.02
C PHE A 105 6.11 -10.81 -17.61
N ALA A 106 5.73 -12.08 -17.50
CA ALA A 106 6.68 -13.18 -17.60
C ALA A 106 7.01 -13.44 -19.08
N PRO A 107 8.29 -13.67 -19.45
CA PRO A 107 8.57 -14.21 -20.76
C PRO A 107 7.82 -15.55 -20.91
N ARG A 108 7.19 -15.74 -22.05
CA ARG A 108 6.40 -16.94 -22.38
C ARG A 108 7.29 -18.17 -22.66
N THR A 109 8.10 -18.58 -21.73
CA THR A 109 8.88 -19.81 -21.85
C THR A 109 8.56 -20.71 -20.66
N HIS A 110 7.64 -21.68 -20.88
CA HIS A 110 7.41 -22.90 -20.08
C HIS A 110 7.29 -22.76 -18.54
N ALA A 111 7.25 -21.55 -17.98
CA ALA A 111 7.02 -21.31 -16.57
C ALA A 111 5.51 -21.21 -16.30
N ARG A 112 5.07 -21.89 -15.24
CA ARG A 112 3.78 -21.71 -14.59
C ARG A 112 3.38 -20.24 -14.62
N MET A 113 2.17 -19.93 -15.10
CA MET A 113 1.67 -18.54 -15.07
C MET A 113 1.78 -18.00 -13.65
N ILE A 114 2.55 -16.94 -13.48
CA ILE A 114 2.72 -16.27 -12.18
C ILE A 114 1.40 -15.59 -11.84
N THR A 115 0.78 -16.01 -10.73
CA THR A 115 -0.46 -15.42 -10.23
C THR A 115 -0.22 -14.02 -9.63
N LEU A 116 -1.28 -13.23 -9.42
CA LEU A 116 -1.17 -11.95 -8.72
C LEU A 116 -0.67 -12.13 -7.28
N ALA A 117 -1.02 -13.23 -6.61
CA ALA A 117 -0.51 -13.58 -5.30
C ALA A 117 1.01 -13.86 -5.31
N ASP A 118 1.52 -14.55 -6.36
CA ASP A 118 2.96 -14.75 -6.51
C ASP A 118 3.69 -13.41 -6.69
N ARG A 119 3.09 -12.45 -7.40
CA ARG A 119 3.66 -11.09 -7.54
C ARG A 119 3.70 -10.35 -6.22
N TYR A 120 2.67 -10.47 -5.38
CA TYR A 120 2.66 -9.86 -4.04
C TYR A 120 3.73 -10.48 -3.14
N TRP A 121 3.93 -11.78 -3.25
CA TRP A 121 5.02 -12.47 -2.58
C TRP A 121 6.39 -11.96 -3.04
N LEU A 122 6.61 -11.90 -4.34
CA LEU A 122 7.86 -11.38 -4.91
C LEU A 122 8.10 -9.93 -4.48
N LEU A 123 7.06 -9.09 -4.51
CA LEU A 123 7.13 -7.72 -4.00
C LEU A 123 7.57 -7.71 -2.53
N ALA A 124 6.95 -8.53 -1.68
CA ALA A 124 7.29 -8.61 -0.27
C ALA A 124 8.74 -9.06 -0.06
N GLU A 125 9.24 -10.00 -0.86
CA GLU A 125 10.62 -10.49 -0.75
C GLU A 125 11.66 -9.47 -1.23
N TYR A 126 11.48 -8.92 -2.42
CA TYR A 126 12.47 -8.03 -3.02
C TYR A 126 12.46 -6.62 -2.42
N ALA A 127 11.32 -6.16 -1.91
CA ALA A 127 11.19 -4.83 -1.32
C ALA A 127 11.33 -4.82 0.22
N LYS A 128 11.82 -5.88 0.86
CA LYS A 128 11.95 -6.00 2.33
C LYS A 128 12.48 -4.74 3.01
N ALA A 129 13.65 -4.27 2.59
CA ALA A 129 14.27 -3.08 3.17
C ALA A 129 13.41 -1.81 3.02
N LYS A 130 12.66 -1.70 1.91
CA LYS A 130 11.75 -0.59 1.65
C LYS A 130 10.47 -0.71 2.48
N ILE A 131 9.94 -1.93 2.62
CA ILE A 131 8.82 -2.22 3.52
C ILE A 131 9.21 -1.90 4.97
N ALA A 132 10.39 -2.33 5.41
CA ALA A 132 10.91 -1.98 6.73
C ALA A 132 11.01 -0.46 6.92
N ARG A 133 11.48 0.28 5.91
CA ARG A 133 11.51 1.74 5.93
C ARG A 133 10.12 2.35 6.07
N VAL A 134 9.11 1.83 5.37
CA VAL A 134 7.71 2.30 5.52
C VAL A 134 7.23 2.09 6.95
N LEU A 135 7.41 0.90 7.52
CA LEU A 135 6.97 0.60 8.89
C LEU A 135 7.68 1.48 9.92
N THR A 136 9.00 1.65 9.79
CA THR A 136 9.81 2.50 10.69
C THR A 136 9.39 3.98 10.57
N THR A 137 9.12 4.45 9.35
CA THR A 137 8.61 5.82 9.12
C THR A 137 7.25 6.01 9.79
N LEU A 138 6.35 5.04 9.66
CA LEU A 138 5.04 5.08 10.32
C LEU A 138 5.16 5.02 11.84
N ALA A 139 6.07 4.21 12.39
CA ALA A 139 6.33 4.15 13.82
C ALA A 139 6.82 5.49 14.39
N ALA A 140 7.62 6.23 13.62
CA ALA A 140 8.21 7.52 14.01
C ALA A 140 7.32 8.74 13.66
N SER A 141 6.19 8.56 12.96
CA SER A 141 5.34 9.69 12.58
C SER A 141 4.66 10.32 13.79
N GLU A 142 4.71 11.63 13.91
CA GLU A 142 4.14 12.38 15.04
C GLU A 142 2.63 12.66 14.93
N GLY A 143 2.00 12.29 13.81
CA GLY A 143 0.57 12.50 13.55
C GLY A 143 0.02 11.54 12.49
N PRO A 144 -1.21 11.77 12.02
CA PRO A 144 -1.83 10.96 11.00
C PRO A 144 -0.97 10.81 9.75
N ALA A 145 -0.88 9.60 9.21
CA ALA A 145 -0.06 9.29 8.06
C ALA A 145 -0.87 8.62 6.95
N VAL A 146 -0.54 8.91 5.69
CA VAL A 146 -1.06 8.21 4.51
C VAL A 146 0.07 7.60 3.71
N TYR A 147 -0.13 6.39 3.23
CA TYR A 147 0.72 5.80 2.20
C TYR A 147 -0.11 5.45 0.96
N HIS A 148 0.50 5.63 -0.22
CA HIS A 148 -0.21 5.46 -1.48
C HIS A 148 0.71 4.96 -2.60
N CYS A 149 0.09 4.42 -3.66
CA CYS A 149 0.75 4.18 -4.95
C CYS A 149 -0.10 4.77 -6.09
N ALA A 150 -0.08 4.25 -7.29
CA ALA A 150 -0.91 4.73 -8.39
C ALA A 150 -2.40 4.40 -8.19
N ALA A 151 -2.74 3.11 -8.07
CA ALA A 151 -4.12 2.63 -7.89
C ALA A 151 -4.54 2.47 -6.42
N GLY A 152 -3.59 2.49 -5.48
CA GLY A 152 -3.88 2.17 -4.09
C GLY A 152 -4.28 0.71 -3.85
N LYS A 153 -4.00 -0.19 -4.81
CA LYS A 153 -4.40 -1.61 -4.80
C LYS A 153 -3.24 -2.52 -4.42
N ASP A 154 -2.25 -2.68 -5.28
CA ASP A 154 -1.22 -3.71 -5.18
C ASP A 154 -0.14 -3.38 -4.14
N ARG A 155 0.75 -2.42 -4.42
CA ARG A 155 1.81 -1.98 -3.50
C ARG A 155 1.23 -1.52 -2.16
N THR A 156 0.20 -0.71 -2.22
CA THR A 156 -0.55 -0.23 -1.06
C THR A 156 -1.24 -1.38 -0.32
N GLY A 157 -1.77 -2.38 -1.04
CA GLY A 157 -2.39 -3.57 -0.47
C GLY A 157 -1.41 -4.44 0.31
N VAL A 158 -0.23 -4.71 -0.27
CA VAL A 158 0.84 -5.45 0.41
C VAL A 158 1.30 -4.71 1.68
N ILE A 159 1.55 -3.41 1.60
CA ILE A 159 1.90 -2.60 2.78
C ILE A 159 0.80 -2.65 3.85
N SER A 160 -0.48 -2.52 3.44
CA SER A 160 -1.61 -2.63 4.38
C SER A 160 -1.65 -3.99 5.07
N ALA A 161 -1.46 -5.08 4.30
CA ALA A 161 -1.44 -6.43 4.85
C ALA A 161 -0.32 -6.61 5.87
N VAL A 162 0.89 -6.11 5.56
CA VAL A 162 2.02 -6.18 6.50
C VAL A 162 1.73 -5.37 7.77
N ILE A 163 1.27 -4.13 7.65
CA ILE A 163 0.99 -3.28 8.82
C ILE A 163 -0.12 -3.91 9.68
N LEU A 164 -1.27 -4.22 9.09
CA LEU A 164 -2.40 -4.78 9.83
C LEU A 164 -2.05 -6.13 10.47
N GLY A 165 -1.28 -6.98 9.77
CA GLY A 165 -0.80 -8.23 10.34
C GLY A 165 0.17 -8.04 11.51
N VAL A 166 1.10 -7.06 11.45
CA VAL A 166 1.98 -6.68 12.56
C VAL A 166 1.18 -6.18 13.77
N LEU A 167 0.07 -5.46 13.52
CA LEU A 167 -0.83 -4.99 14.58
C LEU A 167 -1.74 -6.09 15.14
N GLY A 168 -1.66 -7.32 14.63
CA GLY A 168 -2.48 -8.45 15.09
C GLY A 168 -3.92 -8.45 14.57
N VAL A 169 -4.21 -7.74 13.48
CA VAL A 169 -5.54 -7.76 12.84
C VAL A 169 -5.76 -9.12 12.16
N PRO A 170 -6.91 -9.79 12.37
CA PRO A 170 -7.22 -11.08 11.74
C PRO A 170 -7.21 -11.01 10.22
N ASP A 171 -6.73 -12.06 9.56
CA ASP A 171 -6.61 -12.16 8.11
C ASP A 171 -7.91 -11.82 7.37
N ALA A 172 -9.05 -12.28 7.87
CA ALA A 172 -10.34 -11.96 7.26
C ALA A 172 -10.61 -10.46 7.15
N MET A 173 -10.12 -9.67 8.11
CA MET A 173 -10.25 -8.21 8.11
C MET A 173 -9.24 -7.57 7.14
N ILE A 174 -8.03 -8.13 7.04
CA ILE A 174 -7.02 -7.71 6.06
C ILE A 174 -7.54 -7.95 4.63
N VAL A 175 -8.12 -9.12 4.39
CA VAL A 175 -8.76 -9.44 3.10
C VAL A 175 -9.94 -8.50 2.83
N ALA A 176 -10.79 -8.22 3.84
CA ALA A 176 -11.91 -7.30 3.70
C ALA A 176 -11.45 -5.87 3.33
N ASP A 177 -10.36 -5.37 3.95
CA ASP A 177 -9.77 -4.09 3.55
C ASP A 177 -9.28 -4.12 2.10
N TYR A 178 -8.59 -5.18 1.68
CA TYR A 178 -8.07 -5.28 0.33
C TYR A 178 -9.19 -5.25 -0.72
N ILE A 179 -10.24 -6.06 -0.55
CA ILE A 179 -11.37 -6.14 -1.49
C ILE A 179 -12.24 -4.88 -1.50
N ALA A 180 -12.20 -4.04 -0.47
CA ALA A 180 -12.91 -2.75 -0.48
C ALA A 180 -12.46 -1.83 -1.63
N THR A 181 -11.28 -2.07 -2.20
CA THR A 181 -10.82 -1.38 -3.41
C THR A 181 -11.71 -1.65 -4.63
N LYS A 182 -12.42 -2.81 -4.69
CA LYS A 182 -13.32 -3.17 -5.82
C LYS A 182 -14.34 -2.09 -6.13
N GLU A 183 -14.90 -1.46 -5.10
CA GLU A 183 -15.96 -0.45 -5.26
C GLU A 183 -15.51 0.77 -6.09
N ARG A 184 -14.20 1.00 -6.17
CA ARG A 184 -13.61 2.17 -6.84
C ARG A 184 -12.72 1.80 -8.01
N LEU A 185 -12.48 0.50 -8.22
CA LEU A 185 -11.44 0.02 -9.12
C LEU A 185 -11.68 0.41 -10.57
N GLU A 186 -12.91 0.33 -11.05
CA GLU A 186 -13.28 0.73 -12.41
C GLU A 186 -12.93 2.21 -12.68
N ALA A 187 -13.39 3.12 -11.82
CA ALA A 187 -13.08 4.54 -11.94
C ALA A 187 -11.58 4.85 -11.79
N ILE A 188 -10.86 4.08 -10.98
CA ILE A 188 -9.40 4.19 -10.85
C ILE A 188 -8.71 3.79 -12.15
N ILE A 189 -9.12 2.67 -12.75
CA ILE A 189 -8.57 2.16 -14.02
C ILE A 189 -8.84 3.17 -15.14
N GLU A 190 -10.07 3.68 -15.27
CA GLU A 190 -10.43 4.72 -16.25
C GLU A 190 -9.52 5.95 -16.11
N ARG A 191 -9.30 6.41 -14.88
CA ARG A 191 -8.41 7.55 -14.62
C ARG A 191 -6.96 7.26 -14.99
N LEU A 192 -6.45 6.07 -14.68
CA LEU A 192 -5.10 5.67 -15.05
C LEU A 192 -4.95 5.52 -16.56
N MET A 193 -5.94 4.95 -17.24
CA MET A 193 -5.94 4.80 -18.70
C MET A 193 -5.95 6.14 -19.44
N ALA A 194 -6.52 7.19 -18.83
CA ALA A 194 -6.46 8.54 -19.39
C ALA A 194 -5.04 9.15 -19.39
N ASN A 195 -4.11 8.57 -18.63
CA ASN A 195 -2.71 8.96 -18.58
C ASN A 195 -1.86 8.01 -19.45
N LYS A 196 -1.21 8.56 -20.49
CA LYS A 196 -0.39 7.80 -21.43
C LYS A 196 0.71 6.94 -20.77
N SER A 197 1.20 7.36 -19.60
CA SER A 197 2.23 6.63 -18.86
C SER A 197 1.74 5.27 -18.36
N TYR A 198 0.45 5.14 -18.08
CA TYR A 198 -0.17 3.90 -17.60
C TYR A 198 -0.89 3.12 -18.70
N GLU A 199 -1.38 3.79 -19.75
CA GLU A 199 -2.15 3.17 -20.83
C GLU A 199 -1.43 1.95 -21.42
N THR A 200 -0.17 2.12 -21.80
CA THR A 200 0.65 1.02 -22.37
C THR A 200 0.85 -0.12 -21.39
N VAL A 201 1.06 0.18 -20.10
CA VAL A 201 1.27 -0.84 -19.07
C VAL A 201 -0.02 -1.61 -18.82
N LEU A 202 -1.12 -0.90 -18.56
CA LEU A 202 -2.41 -1.50 -18.22
C LEU A 202 -3.01 -2.31 -19.38
N SER A 203 -2.87 -1.83 -20.63
CA SER A 203 -3.37 -2.55 -21.82
C SER A 203 -2.65 -3.89 -22.06
N ASN A 204 -1.49 -4.07 -21.49
CA ASN A 204 -0.69 -5.28 -21.63
C ASN A 204 -0.77 -6.19 -20.40
N LEU A 205 -1.47 -5.80 -19.31
CA LEU A 205 -1.64 -6.65 -18.15
C LEU A 205 -2.68 -7.76 -18.40
N PRO A 206 -2.48 -8.95 -17.82
CA PRO A 206 -3.54 -9.95 -17.79
C PRO A 206 -4.79 -9.40 -17.11
N PRO A 207 -6.01 -9.71 -17.61
CA PRO A 207 -7.27 -9.17 -17.08
C PRO A 207 -7.47 -9.40 -15.57
N ASP A 208 -7.02 -10.55 -15.05
CA ASP A 208 -7.07 -10.90 -13.62
C ASP A 208 -6.25 -9.98 -12.73
N THR A 209 -5.21 -9.34 -13.29
CA THR A 209 -4.40 -8.34 -12.57
C THR A 209 -5.17 -7.05 -12.29
N LEU A 210 -6.22 -6.76 -13.04
CA LEU A 210 -7.04 -5.57 -12.88
C LEU A 210 -8.17 -5.75 -11.85
N HIS A 211 -8.20 -6.89 -11.14
CA HIS A 211 -9.18 -7.19 -10.11
C HIS A 211 -8.56 -7.18 -8.70
N ALA A 212 -9.37 -6.97 -7.68
CA ALA A 212 -8.98 -7.08 -6.26
C ALA A 212 -9.73 -8.27 -5.65
N GLU A 213 -9.29 -9.49 -6.00
CA GLU A 213 -9.95 -10.72 -5.56
C GLU A 213 -9.46 -11.17 -4.18
N ALA A 214 -10.39 -11.67 -3.34
CA ALA A 214 -10.08 -12.14 -2.00
C ALA A 214 -8.98 -13.22 -2.01
N ASP A 215 -9.07 -14.17 -2.93
CA ASP A 215 -8.14 -15.29 -3.05
C ASP A 215 -6.68 -14.85 -3.26
N THR A 216 -6.48 -13.71 -3.92
CA THR A 216 -5.14 -13.12 -4.09
C THR A 216 -4.51 -12.76 -2.75
N MET A 217 -5.26 -12.07 -1.88
CA MET A 217 -4.76 -11.65 -0.58
C MET A 217 -4.68 -12.83 0.39
N VAL A 218 -5.64 -13.75 0.35
CA VAL A 218 -5.61 -15.00 1.14
C VAL A 218 -4.33 -15.78 0.83
N ALA A 219 -4.06 -16.07 -0.45
CA ALA A 219 -2.87 -16.83 -0.85
C ALA A 219 -1.56 -16.12 -0.47
N PHE A 220 -1.53 -14.78 -0.55
CA PHE A 220 -0.38 -14.00 -0.07
C PHE A 220 -0.15 -14.16 1.44
N LEU A 221 -1.21 -14.02 2.27
CA LEU A 221 -1.13 -14.16 3.72
C LEU A 221 -0.75 -15.58 4.14
N GLU A 222 -1.33 -16.60 3.49
CA GLU A 222 -0.98 -18.00 3.72
C GLU A 222 0.50 -18.27 3.43
N ARG A 223 1.04 -17.68 2.36
CA ARG A 223 2.44 -17.86 2.00
C ARG A 223 3.37 -17.17 3.00
N ILE A 224 3.06 -15.94 3.45
CA ILE A 224 3.80 -15.29 4.54
C ILE A 224 3.82 -16.18 5.78
N ARG A 225 2.69 -16.77 6.13
CA ARG A 225 2.58 -17.66 7.30
C ARG A 225 3.39 -18.94 7.14
N ALA A 226 3.36 -19.54 5.95
CA ALA A 226 4.13 -20.76 5.67
C ALA A 226 5.64 -20.54 5.75
N GLU A 227 6.14 -19.38 5.31
CA GLU A 227 7.58 -19.10 5.25
C GLU A 227 8.13 -18.46 6.53
N TYR A 228 7.35 -17.62 7.21
CA TYR A 228 7.79 -16.83 8.35
C TYR A 228 7.07 -17.14 9.66
N GLY A 229 6.01 -17.93 9.64
CA GLY A 229 5.15 -18.17 10.79
C GLY A 229 4.09 -17.09 10.99
N ASP A 230 4.52 -15.83 11.02
CA ASP A 230 3.62 -14.67 11.15
C ASP A 230 4.19 -13.40 10.48
N MET A 231 3.37 -12.36 10.44
CA MET A 231 3.73 -11.09 9.80
C MET A 231 4.75 -10.29 10.62
N ARG A 232 4.79 -10.47 11.94
CA ARG A 232 5.75 -9.80 12.83
C ARG A 232 7.16 -10.36 12.59
N THR A 233 7.27 -11.67 12.48
CA THR A 233 8.52 -12.37 12.14
C THR A 233 9.01 -11.97 10.74
N TYR A 234 8.10 -11.88 9.76
CA TYR A 234 8.42 -11.35 8.44
C TYR A 234 9.00 -9.92 8.54
N ALA A 235 8.33 -9.03 9.26
CA ALA A 235 8.77 -7.64 9.40
C ALA A 235 10.15 -7.51 10.08
N GLN A 236 10.43 -8.34 11.08
CA GLN A 236 11.77 -8.44 11.70
C GLN A 236 12.80 -8.94 10.70
N GLY A 237 12.48 -9.98 9.95
CA GLY A 237 13.32 -10.49 8.86
C GLY A 237 13.55 -9.50 7.73
N ALA A 238 12.66 -8.53 7.56
CA ALA A 238 12.81 -7.41 6.63
C ALA A 238 13.70 -6.28 7.19
N GLY A 239 14.04 -6.31 8.48
CA GLY A 239 14.94 -5.35 9.13
C GLY A 239 14.23 -4.33 10.04
N VAL A 240 12.95 -4.54 10.38
CA VAL A 240 12.28 -3.71 11.39
C VAL A 240 12.71 -4.16 12.79
N THR A 241 13.22 -3.22 13.60
CA THR A 241 13.65 -3.57 14.95
C THR A 241 12.46 -3.87 15.87
N PRO A 242 12.65 -4.67 16.92
CA PRO A 242 11.59 -4.94 17.89
C PRO A 242 11.00 -3.65 18.50
N GLU A 243 11.84 -2.65 18.77
CA GLU A 243 11.45 -1.37 19.35
C GLU A 243 10.58 -0.57 18.38
N ALA A 244 10.88 -0.61 17.07
CA ALA A 244 10.06 0.05 16.04
C ALA A 244 8.70 -0.64 15.87
N LEU A 245 8.64 -1.97 15.97
CA LEU A 245 7.38 -2.72 15.95
C LEU A 245 6.52 -2.40 17.18
N GLU A 246 7.14 -2.31 18.35
CA GLU A 246 6.45 -1.94 19.58
C GLU A 246 5.90 -0.51 19.51
N SER A 247 6.72 0.44 19.05
CA SER A 247 6.31 1.83 18.84
C SER A 247 5.14 1.93 17.86
N LEU A 248 5.13 1.11 16.79
CA LEU A 248 4.03 1.05 15.84
C LEU A 248 2.73 0.57 16.50
N VAL A 249 2.81 -0.49 17.33
CA VAL A 249 1.65 -1.02 18.06
C VAL A 249 1.14 0.00 19.07
N VAL A 250 2.00 0.56 19.92
CA VAL A 250 1.61 1.57 20.93
C VAL A 250 0.94 2.78 20.28
N ARG A 251 1.44 3.20 19.12
CA ARG A 251 0.89 4.34 18.38
C ARG A 251 -0.45 4.03 17.73
N LEU A 252 -0.61 2.84 17.14
CA LEU A 252 -1.73 2.53 16.25
C LEU A 252 -2.80 1.64 16.89
N VAL A 253 -2.56 1.04 18.04
CA VAL A 253 -3.55 0.19 18.72
C VAL A 253 -3.99 0.85 20.03
N GLU A 254 -5.27 0.81 20.30
CA GLU A 254 -5.85 1.19 21.59
C GLU A 254 -6.49 -0.05 22.24
N PRO A 255 -6.37 -0.20 23.58
CA PRO A 255 -7.10 -1.21 24.30
C PRO A 255 -8.61 -0.93 24.23
N THR A 256 -9.42 -1.96 24.12
CA THR A 256 -10.89 -1.87 24.21
C THR A 256 -11.37 -2.01 25.64
#